data_6c8193fa12e55974ba671281758a53c6
#
_entry.id   6c8193fa12e55974ba671281758a53c6
#
_cell.length_a   1.000
_cell.length_b   1.000
_cell.length_c   1.000
_cell.angle_alpha   90.00
_cell.angle_beta   90.00
_cell.angle_gamma   90.00
#
_symmetry.space_group_name_H-M   'P 1'
#
loop_
_entity.id
_entity.type
_entity.pdbx_description
1 polymer ?
#
loop_
_entity_poly.entity_id
_entity_poly.type
_entity_poly.pdbx_seq_one_letter_code
_entity_poly.pdbx_strand_id
1 'polypeptide(L)'
;GKYALDILYSEISADRLETEIDTCWVGVAGEDPAAYVLKYSGRAPVVHLKDYHMQGKEKPKKLYELIGIEDDGESASEEAFGFRPVGYGVQNMPAILDASVKAGAEWVVVEQDRPAPGDTPINSVKLSREYLKTLGW
;
A
#
# COMPACT_ATOMS: atom_id res chain seq x y z
N GLY A 1 17.39 0.47 13.38
CA GLY A 1 16.36 0.86 14.34
C GLY A 1 15.13 0.01 14.17
N LYS A 2 14.09 0.25 14.98
CA LYS A 2 12.77 -0.36 14.79
C LYS A 2 11.85 0.66 14.14
N TYR A 3 10.90 0.22 13.34
CA TYR A 3 9.85 1.09 12.82
C TYR A 3 8.89 1.51 13.94
N ALA A 4 8.38 2.73 13.88
CA ALA A 4 7.42 3.24 14.86
C ALA A 4 6.15 2.38 14.91
N LEU A 5 5.69 1.87 13.75
CA LEU A 5 4.56 0.97 13.65
C LEU A 5 4.81 -0.36 14.40
N ASP A 6 6.00 -0.95 14.25
CA ASP A 6 6.38 -2.17 14.96
C ASP A 6 6.44 -1.96 16.49
N ILE A 7 6.91 -0.79 16.91
CA ILE A 7 6.91 -0.42 18.34
C ILE A 7 5.48 -0.33 18.85
N LEU A 8 4.61 0.41 18.14
CA LEU A 8 3.19 0.57 18.51
C LEU A 8 2.52 -0.79 18.70
N TYR A 9 2.68 -1.69 17.74
CA TYR A 9 2.06 -3.01 17.79
C TYR A 9 2.74 -3.97 18.76
N SER A 10 3.97 -3.70 19.22
CA SER A 10 4.59 -4.45 20.31
C SER A 10 4.07 -4.06 21.70
N GLU A 11 3.63 -2.81 21.85
CA GLU A 11 3.15 -2.25 23.12
C GLU A 11 1.64 -2.45 23.35
N ILE A 12 0.85 -2.63 22.26
CA ILE A 12 -0.60 -2.78 22.32
C ILE A 12 -0.96 -4.18 21.83
N SER A 13 -1.76 -4.91 22.62
CA SER A 13 -2.21 -6.25 22.26
C SER A 13 -3.20 -6.26 21.09
N ALA A 14 -3.24 -7.37 20.35
CA ALA A 14 -4.07 -7.51 19.15
C ALA A 14 -5.58 -7.42 19.43
N ASP A 15 -6.03 -7.78 20.64
CA ASP A 15 -7.43 -7.66 21.05
C ASP A 15 -7.88 -6.20 21.25
N ARG A 16 -6.94 -5.26 21.29
CA ARG A 16 -7.21 -3.82 21.45
C ARG A 16 -6.94 -3.01 20.19
N LEU A 17 -6.01 -3.48 19.39
CA LEU A 17 -5.61 -2.78 18.15
C LEU A 17 -5.18 -3.79 17.12
N GLU A 18 -6.00 -3.97 16.12
CA GLU A 18 -5.64 -4.64 14.86
C GLU A 18 -4.94 -3.66 13.92
N THR A 19 -4.38 -4.17 12.86
CA THR A 19 -3.70 -3.33 11.86
C THR A 19 -4.37 -3.44 10.51
N GLU A 20 -4.39 -2.34 9.79
CA GLU A 20 -4.62 -2.28 8.37
C GLU A 20 -3.27 -1.99 7.69
N ILE A 21 -2.82 -2.92 6.86
CA ILE A 21 -1.53 -2.81 6.19
C ILE A 21 -1.71 -2.17 4.82
N ASP A 22 -1.16 -0.97 4.66
CA ASP A 22 -1.07 -0.29 3.36
C ASP A 22 0.22 -0.73 2.64
N THR A 23 0.05 -1.48 1.57
CA THR A 23 1.14 -2.11 0.83
C THR A 23 2.01 -1.09 0.07
N CYS A 24 1.46 0.06 -0.33
CA CYS A 24 2.23 1.12 -0.95
C CYS A 24 3.25 1.69 0.02
N TRP A 25 2.83 2.08 1.21
CA TRP A 25 3.72 2.73 2.18
C TRP A 25 4.75 1.77 2.76
N VAL A 26 4.43 0.48 2.86
CA VAL A 26 5.42 -0.56 3.18
C VAL A 26 6.50 -0.60 2.11
N GLY A 27 6.12 -0.64 0.82
CA GLY A 27 7.07 -0.64 -0.29
C GLY A 27 7.90 0.65 -0.38
N VAL A 28 7.28 1.82 -0.20
CA VAL A 28 7.97 3.12 -0.15
C VAL A 28 8.95 3.19 1.03
N ALA A 29 8.63 2.54 2.15
CA ALA A 29 9.56 2.42 3.27
C ALA A 29 10.79 1.56 2.97
N GLY A 30 10.75 0.78 1.88
CA GLY A 30 11.84 -0.10 1.44
C GLY A 30 11.71 -1.54 1.94
N GLU A 31 10.54 -1.89 2.48
CA GLU A 31 10.22 -3.24 2.95
C GLU A 31 9.45 -4.02 1.87
N ASP A 32 9.47 -5.35 1.96
CA ASP A 32 8.65 -6.22 1.12
C ASP A 32 7.21 -6.26 1.66
N PRO A 33 6.21 -5.78 0.89
CA PRO A 33 4.82 -5.73 1.35
C PRO A 33 4.25 -7.11 1.70
N ALA A 34 4.56 -8.15 0.93
CA ALA A 34 4.08 -9.50 1.20
C ALA A 34 4.66 -10.06 2.50
N ALA A 35 5.97 -9.87 2.71
CA ALA A 35 6.62 -10.27 3.95
C ALA A 35 6.08 -9.48 5.16
N TYR A 36 5.76 -8.20 4.96
CA TYR A 36 5.22 -7.36 6.03
C TYR A 36 3.78 -7.74 6.41
N VAL A 37 2.94 -8.11 5.44
CA VAL A 37 1.61 -8.66 5.69
C VAL A 37 1.72 -9.98 6.50
N LEU A 38 2.61 -10.89 6.11
CA LEU A 38 2.85 -12.14 6.84
C LEU A 38 3.36 -11.91 8.27
N LYS A 39 4.16 -10.87 8.49
CA LYS A 39 4.66 -10.50 9.83
C LYS A 39 3.52 -10.23 10.82
N TYR A 40 2.41 -9.70 10.34
CA TYR A 40 1.23 -9.40 11.14
C TYR A 40 0.09 -10.41 10.95
N SER A 41 0.41 -11.67 10.63
CA SER A 41 -0.56 -12.77 10.55
C SER A 41 -1.44 -12.86 11.79
N GLY A 42 -2.75 -12.97 11.60
CA GLY A 42 -3.74 -13.02 12.67
C GLY A 42 -4.01 -11.69 13.37
N ARG A 43 -3.42 -10.59 12.86
CA ARG A 43 -3.60 -9.24 13.41
C ARG A 43 -3.97 -8.20 12.34
N ALA A 44 -3.86 -8.53 11.07
CA ALA A 44 -4.16 -7.67 9.92
C ALA A 44 -5.40 -8.16 9.19
N PRO A 45 -6.63 -7.89 9.71
CA PRO A 45 -7.86 -8.30 9.04
C PRO A 45 -8.08 -7.57 7.73
N VAL A 46 -7.45 -6.40 7.53
CA VAL A 46 -7.57 -5.58 6.34
C VAL A 46 -6.20 -5.31 5.73
N VAL A 47 -6.10 -5.48 4.41
CA VAL A 47 -4.91 -5.12 3.63
C VAL A 47 -5.30 -4.14 2.54
N HIS A 48 -4.71 -2.94 2.51
CA HIS A 48 -4.84 -1.99 1.41
C HIS A 48 -3.97 -2.41 0.23
N LEU A 49 -4.62 -2.73 -0.88
CA LEU A 49 -3.97 -2.92 -2.18
C LEU A 49 -3.84 -1.55 -2.85
N LYS A 50 -2.70 -0.93 -2.67
CA LYS A 50 -2.42 0.40 -3.18
C LYS A 50 -1.15 0.34 -4.02
N ASP A 51 -1.29 0.44 -5.34
CA ASP A 51 -0.17 0.32 -6.26
C ASP A 51 0.36 1.69 -6.68
N TYR A 52 1.62 1.72 -7.06
CA TYR A 52 2.31 2.94 -7.38
C TYR A 52 3.43 2.71 -8.40
N HIS A 53 3.85 3.78 -9.03
CA HIS A 53 5.08 3.87 -9.82
C HIS A 53 6.10 4.69 -9.06
N MET A 54 7.36 4.25 -9.07
CA MET A 54 8.47 4.98 -8.48
C MET A 54 9.72 4.78 -9.33
N GLN A 55 10.34 5.89 -9.75
CA GLN A 55 11.64 5.85 -10.43
C GLN A 55 12.77 5.94 -9.40
N GLY A 56 13.69 4.99 -9.48
CA GLY A 56 14.82 4.94 -8.55
C GLY A 56 14.44 4.47 -7.14
N LYS A 57 15.27 4.84 -6.17
CA LYS A 57 15.10 4.49 -4.75
C LYS A 57 14.83 5.72 -3.86
N GLU A 58 14.69 6.88 -4.45
CA GLU A 58 14.41 8.10 -3.70
C GLU A 58 12.95 8.12 -3.28
N LYS A 59 12.74 8.24 -1.98
CA LYS A 59 11.40 8.36 -1.41
C LYS A 59 10.77 9.68 -1.85
N PRO A 60 9.43 9.71 -2.09
CA PRO A 60 8.73 10.96 -2.31
C PRO A 60 8.99 11.92 -1.14
N LYS A 61 9.35 13.16 -1.45
CA LYS A 61 9.74 14.15 -0.42
C LYS A 61 8.57 14.67 0.40
N LYS A 62 7.35 14.64 -0.13
CA LYS A 62 6.14 15.16 0.54
C LYS A 62 5.17 14.04 0.92
N LEU A 63 5.63 13.09 1.76
CA LEU A 63 4.82 11.97 2.21
C LEU A 63 3.70 12.38 3.20
N TYR A 64 3.91 13.46 3.93
CA TYR A 64 3.05 13.84 5.05
C TYR A 64 1.89 14.75 4.66
N GLU A 65 1.88 15.34 3.46
CA GLU A 65 0.76 16.17 2.98
C GLU A 65 -0.57 15.39 2.94
N LEU A 66 -0.52 14.08 2.68
CA LEU A 66 -1.71 13.22 2.64
C LEU A 66 -2.39 13.06 4.02
N ILE A 67 -1.67 13.32 5.10
CA ILE A 67 -2.20 13.31 6.47
C ILE A 67 -2.33 14.71 7.05
N GLY A 68 -2.31 15.76 6.21
CA GLY A 68 -2.53 17.14 6.62
C GLY A 68 -1.34 17.82 7.33
N ILE A 69 -0.15 17.25 7.23
CA ILE A 69 1.09 17.86 7.73
C ILE A 69 1.75 18.62 6.58
N GLU A 70 1.89 19.93 6.72
CA GLU A 70 2.64 20.73 5.74
C GLU A 70 4.11 20.30 5.75
N ASP A 71 4.64 20.05 4.57
CA ASP A 71 6.02 19.65 4.35
C ASP A 71 6.66 20.66 3.39
N ASP A 72 7.75 21.31 3.84
CA ASP A 72 8.51 22.29 3.07
C ASP A 72 9.33 21.68 1.92
N GLY A 73 9.31 20.34 1.78
CA GLY A 73 10.02 19.61 0.73
C GLY A 73 9.46 19.91 -0.68
N GLU A 74 10.28 19.71 -1.69
CA GLU A 74 9.82 19.72 -3.07
C GLU A 74 8.93 18.49 -3.34
N SER A 75 7.77 18.69 -3.96
CA SER A 75 6.94 17.58 -4.44
C SER A 75 7.75 16.73 -5.41
N ALA A 76 7.73 15.42 -5.24
CA ALA A 76 8.20 14.54 -6.29
C ALA A 76 7.36 14.81 -7.55
N SER A 77 8.01 14.86 -8.72
CA SER A 77 7.25 14.91 -9.97
C SER A 77 6.42 13.63 -10.08
N GLU A 78 5.26 13.69 -10.75
CA GLU A 78 4.45 12.49 -11.00
C GLU A 78 5.20 11.44 -11.84
N GLU A 79 6.26 11.84 -12.51
CA GLU A 79 7.19 10.93 -13.19
C GLU A 79 8.06 10.16 -12.21
N ALA A 80 8.43 10.77 -11.07
CA ALA A 80 9.27 10.15 -10.07
C ALA A 80 8.46 9.24 -9.12
N PHE A 81 7.24 9.65 -8.75
CA PHE A 81 6.32 8.87 -7.93
C PHE A 81 4.87 9.20 -8.30
N GLY A 82 4.04 8.18 -8.42
CA GLY A 82 2.60 8.37 -8.66
C GLY A 82 1.82 7.08 -8.44
N PHE A 83 0.57 7.24 -7.97
CA PHE A 83 -0.31 6.09 -7.78
C PHE A 83 -0.74 5.48 -9.12
N ARG A 84 -0.98 4.18 -9.10
CA ARG A 84 -1.43 3.42 -10.27
C ARG A 84 -2.59 2.50 -9.88
N PRO A 85 -3.46 2.17 -10.83
CA PRO A 85 -4.41 1.09 -10.61
C PRO A 85 -3.67 -0.19 -10.19
N VAL A 86 -4.28 -0.98 -9.34
CA VAL A 86 -3.71 -2.26 -8.87
C VAL A 86 -3.33 -3.15 -10.06
N GLY A 87 -2.08 -3.59 -10.08
CA GLY A 87 -1.48 -4.39 -11.16
C GLY A 87 -0.84 -3.57 -12.29
N TYR A 88 -0.88 -2.24 -12.22
CA TYR A 88 -0.28 -1.34 -13.22
C TYR A 88 0.92 -0.56 -12.66
N GLY A 89 1.29 -0.82 -11.42
CA GLY A 89 2.46 -0.25 -10.75
C GLY A 89 3.63 -1.21 -10.65
N VAL A 90 4.43 -1.03 -9.60
CA VAL A 90 5.68 -1.79 -9.39
C VAL A 90 5.54 -2.94 -8.40
N GLN A 91 4.41 -3.08 -7.72
CA GLN A 91 4.23 -4.07 -6.67
C GLN A 91 3.91 -5.47 -7.22
N ASN A 92 4.37 -6.50 -6.52
CA ASN A 92 4.03 -7.88 -6.81
C ASN A 92 2.67 -8.23 -6.20
N MET A 93 1.58 -7.81 -6.85
CA MET A 93 0.22 -8.05 -6.36
C MET A 93 -0.13 -9.52 -6.13
N PRO A 94 0.24 -10.47 -7.00
CA PRO A 94 0.02 -11.89 -6.71
C PRO A 94 0.63 -12.35 -5.38
N ALA A 95 1.87 -11.93 -5.08
CA ALA A 95 2.54 -12.29 -3.83
C ALA A 95 1.86 -11.64 -2.60
N ILE A 96 1.41 -10.38 -2.74
CA ILE A 96 0.69 -9.67 -1.68
C ILE A 96 -0.66 -10.33 -1.39
N LEU A 97 -1.40 -10.71 -2.42
CA LEU A 97 -2.69 -11.40 -2.28
C LEU A 97 -2.53 -12.78 -1.62
N ASP A 98 -1.53 -13.56 -2.06
CA ASP A 98 -1.21 -14.84 -1.45
C ASP A 98 -0.80 -14.70 0.03
N ALA A 99 0.00 -13.69 0.34
CA ALA A 99 0.36 -13.34 1.72
C ALA A 99 -0.85 -12.93 2.55
N SER A 100 -1.78 -12.16 1.99
CA SER A 100 -3.01 -11.74 2.66
C SER A 100 -3.89 -12.93 3.06
N VAL A 101 -4.08 -13.87 2.14
CA VAL A 101 -4.81 -15.13 2.45
C VAL A 101 -4.10 -15.92 3.55
N LYS A 102 -2.78 -16.12 3.45
CA LYS A 102 -1.98 -16.86 4.43
C LYS A 102 -1.96 -16.18 5.80
N ALA A 103 -1.97 -14.86 5.83
CA ALA A 103 -2.00 -14.09 7.06
C ALA A 103 -3.37 -14.07 7.74
N GLY A 104 -4.42 -14.55 7.07
CA GLY A 104 -5.79 -14.57 7.57
C GLY A 104 -6.50 -13.23 7.42
N ALA A 105 -6.13 -12.40 6.45
CA ALA A 105 -6.86 -11.17 6.15
C ALA A 105 -8.29 -11.51 5.69
N GLU A 106 -9.26 -10.78 6.23
CA GLU A 106 -10.68 -10.94 5.90
C GLU A 106 -11.04 -10.13 4.66
N TRP A 107 -10.36 -9.00 4.46
CA TRP A 107 -10.62 -8.06 3.39
C TRP A 107 -9.34 -7.58 2.74
N VAL A 108 -9.41 -7.44 1.43
CA VAL A 108 -8.47 -6.62 0.66
C VAL A 108 -9.23 -5.43 0.10
N VAL A 109 -8.72 -4.23 0.29
CA VAL A 109 -9.35 -2.98 -0.10
C VAL A 109 -8.48 -2.30 -1.15
N VAL A 110 -9.05 -2.02 -2.31
CA VAL A 110 -8.36 -1.25 -3.37
C VAL A 110 -8.42 0.22 -3.02
N GLU A 111 -7.27 0.86 -2.92
CA GLU A 111 -7.15 2.29 -2.70
C GLU A 111 -6.22 2.94 -3.73
N GLN A 112 -6.61 4.14 -4.16
CA GLN A 112 -5.78 5.00 -5.01
C GLN A 112 -6.15 6.47 -4.76
N ASP A 113 -5.26 7.24 -4.14
CA ASP A 113 -5.53 8.63 -3.74
C ASP A 113 -5.76 9.57 -4.93
N ARG A 114 -5.06 9.31 -6.03
CA ARG A 114 -5.19 10.08 -7.28
C ARG A 114 -5.15 9.15 -8.47
N PRO A 115 -5.94 9.40 -9.51
CA PRO A 115 -5.84 8.64 -10.76
C PRO A 115 -4.47 8.88 -11.42
N ALA A 116 -4.06 7.95 -12.28
CA ALA A 116 -2.88 8.17 -13.12
C ALA A 116 -3.08 9.39 -14.04
N PRO A 117 -2.01 10.09 -14.47
CA PRO A 117 -2.12 11.21 -15.38
C PRO A 117 -2.95 10.88 -16.64
N GLY A 118 -3.95 11.70 -16.92
CA GLY A 118 -4.87 11.50 -18.05
C GLY A 118 -5.98 10.50 -17.83
N ASP A 119 -6.05 9.89 -16.64
CA ASP A 119 -7.10 8.94 -16.28
C ASP A 119 -8.17 9.57 -15.36
N THR A 120 -9.25 8.84 -15.11
CA THR A 120 -10.32 9.23 -14.19
C THR A 120 -10.38 8.28 -13.01
N PRO A 121 -10.87 8.72 -11.81
CA PRO A 121 -10.99 7.84 -10.66
C PRO A 121 -11.78 6.57 -10.94
N ILE A 122 -12.90 6.69 -11.67
CA ILE A 122 -13.75 5.54 -11.97
C ILE A 122 -13.08 4.55 -12.93
N ASN A 123 -12.29 5.04 -13.90
CA ASN A 123 -11.54 4.17 -14.80
C ASN A 123 -10.41 3.46 -14.06
N SER A 124 -9.68 4.15 -13.19
CA SER A 124 -8.63 3.55 -12.35
C SER A 124 -9.18 2.42 -11.47
N VAL A 125 -10.34 2.61 -10.84
CA VAL A 125 -11.01 1.55 -10.03
C VAL A 125 -11.43 0.38 -10.92
N LYS A 126 -11.96 0.65 -12.11
CA LYS A 126 -12.33 -0.39 -13.08
C LYS A 126 -11.11 -1.21 -13.51
N LEU A 127 -10.00 -0.57 -13.85
CA LEU A 127 -8.76 -1.26 -14.22
C LEU A 127 -8.25 -2.16 -13.09
N SER A 128 -8.24 -1.65 -11.86
CA SER A 128 -7.88 -2.43 -10.66
C SER A 128 -8.76 -3.67 -10.50
N ARG A 129 -10.08 -3.51 -10.66
CA ARG A 129 -11.03 -4.62 -10.55
C ARG A 129 -10.84 -5.66 -11.67
N GLU A 130 -10.64 -5.21 -12.91
CA GLU A 130 -10.42 -6.12 -14.04
C GLU A 130 -9.12 -6.91 -13.86
N TYR A 131 -8.05 -6.28 -13.38
CA TYR A 131 -6.81 -6.98 -13.07
C TYR A 131 -7.01 -8.05 -11.97
N LEU A 132 -7.67 -7.71 -10.87
CA LEU A 132 -7.94 -8.66 -9.78
C LEU A 132 -8.76 -9.87 -10.26
N LYS A 133 -9.74 -9.67 -11.16
CA LYS A 133 -10.46 -10.78 -11.78
C LYS A 133 -9.55 -11.75 -12.54
N THR A 134 -8.50 -11.27 -13.19
CA THR A 134 -7.53 -12.16 -13.87
C THR A 134 -6.78 -13.07 -12.91
N LEU A 135 -6.72 -12.69 -11.63
CA LEU A 135 -6.09 -13.45 -10.56
C LEU A 135 -7.10 -14.30 -9.76
N GLY A 136 -8.38 -14.29 -10.15
CA GLY A 136 -9.43 -15.07 -9.48
C GLY A 136 -10.05 -14.39 -8.25
N TRP A 137 -9.86 -13.08 -8.11
CA TRP A 137 -10.40 -12.26 -7.01
C TRP A 137 -11.65 -11.48 -7.42
#